data_ebf431bd6be6395361743f00952d0256
#
_entry.id   ebf431bd6be6395361743f00952d0256
#
_cell.length_a   1.000
_cell.length_b   1.000
_cell.length_c   1.000
_cell.angle_alpha   90.00
_cell.angle_beta   90.00
_cell.angle_gamma   90.00
#
_symmetry.space_group_name_H-M   'P 1'
#
loop_
_entity.id
_entity.type
_entity.pdbx_description
1 polymer ?
#
loop_
_entity_poly.entity_id
_entity_poly.type
_entity_poly.pdbx_seq_one_letter_code
_entity_poly.pdbx_strand_id
1 'polypeptide(L)'
;LAVEGQPIGSMYAYRFAGINQDNGYPLFYAKNEQKVHRASRQDLELVHCGSIFPKLSGGFDTQVTFKKVLSLSLNFAYSMGSVSRLPKFYDSYTIDPLTNLSDEWLKCWKQAGDNTIYPAPYNSTDMNNYLGTETGSVYDISEGISGYSNPYRLYNDSDIRVAKADFLKLKMVALSYSVPQNVLDFLHVSSMLVRFQVMNLFTIA
;
A
#
# COMPACT_ATOMS: atom_id res chain seq x y z
N LEU A 1 -2.56 13.66 -11.09
CA LEU A 1 -2.21 14.08 -12.44
C LEU A 1 -3.23 13.47 -13.40
N ALA A 2 -3.91 14.27 -14.21
CA ALA A 2 -4.75 13.77 -15.31
C ALA A 2 -3.94 13.87 -16.61
N VAL A 3 -3.92 12.80 -17.39
CA VAL A 3 -3.26 12.74 -18.68
C VAL A 3 -4.33 12.40 -19.73
N GLU A 4 -4.37 13.14 -20.82
CA GLU A 4 -5.31 12.91 -21.92
C GLU A 4 -5.18 11.48 -22.46
N GLY A 5 -6.32 10.81 -22.67
CA GLY A 5 -6.36 9.42 -23.13
C GLY A 5 -6.14 8.37 -22.04
N GLN A 6 -5.89 8.78 -20.79
CA GLN A 6 -5.77 7.84 -19.68
C GLN A 6 -7.03 7.82 -18.80
N PRO A 7 -7.38 6.67 -18.21
CA PRO A 7 -8.54 6.57 -17.31
C PRO A 7 -8.43 7.51 -16.11
N ILE A 8 -9.57 8.03 -15.67
CA ILE A 8 -9.67 8.73 -14.38
C ILE A 8 -9.24 7.75 -13.27
N GLY A 9 -8.35 8.18 -12.38
CA GLY A 9 -7.79 7.32 -11.34
C GLY A 9 -6.50 6.61 -11.74
N SER A 10 -5.91 6.93 -12.91
CA SER A 10 -4.56 6.48 -13.24
C SER A 10 -3.55 6.96 -12.21
N MET A 11 -2.75 6.03 -11.72
CA MET A 11 -1.68 6.30 -10.75
C MET A 11 -0.35 6.44 -11.49
N TYR A 12 0.33 7.55 -11.22
CA TYR A 12 1.67 7.83 -11.70
C TYR A 12 2.64 7.91 -10.54
N ALA A 13 3.87 7.51 -10.77
CA ALA A 13 4.93 7.52 -9.77
C ALA A 13 6.27 7.88 -10.42
N TYR A 14 7.22 8.37 -9.63
CA TYR A 14 8.59 8.61 -10.10
C TYR A 14 9.31 7.29 -10.28
N ARG A 15 10.04 7.16 -11.39
CA ARG A 15 10.80 5.95 -11.69
C ARG A 15 12.01 5.84 -10.78
N PHE A 16 12.00 4.83 -9.91
CA PHE A 16 13.08 4.56 -8.98
C PHE A 16 14.29 3.95 -9.69
N ALA A 17 15.49 4.42 -9.37
CA ALA A 17 16.74 4.00 -10.01
C ALA A 17 17.69 3.22 -9.10
N GLY A 18 17.26 2.94 -7.85
CA GLY A 18 18.06 2.23 -6.85
C GLY A 18 18.52 3.12 -5.71
N ILE A 19 19.48 2.61 -4.94
CA ILE A 19 20.12 3.29 -3.81
C ILE A 19 21.54 3.66 -4.19
N ASN A 20 21.95 4.88 -3.90
CA ASN A 20 23.34 5.31 -4.04
C ASN A 20 24.20 4.56 -3.03
N GLN A 21 25.24 3.89 -3.52
CA GLN A 21 26.09 3.03 -2.70
C GLN A 21 27.10 3.82 -1.85
N ASP A 22 27.29 5.12 -2.11
CA ASP A 22 28.21 5.95 -1.34
C ASP A 22 27.57 6.51 -0.08
N ASN A 23 26.27 6.77 -0.12
CA ASN A 23 25.58 7.49 0.97
C ASN A 23 24.20 6.92 1.34
N GLY A 24 23.71 5.89 0.64
CA GLY A 24 22.43 5.26 0.93
C GLY A 24 21.19 6.05 0.54
N TYR A 25 21.32 7.13 -0.23
CA TYR A 25 20.18 7.93 -0.67
C TYR A 25 19.47 7.30 -1.87
N PRO A 26 18.13 7.47 -1.96
CA PRO A 26 17.38 6.96 -3.10
C PRO A 26 17.70 7.75 -4.37
N LEU A 27 17.84 7.03 -5.49
CA LEU A 27 18.08 7.56 -6.82
C LEU A 27 16.82 7.42 -7.67
N PHE A 28 16.62 8.36 -8.58
CA PHE A 28 15.49 8.39 -9.52
C PHE A 28 15.99 8.65 -10.93
N TYR A 29 15.23 8.19 -11.92
CA TYR A 29 15.51 8.54 -13.31
C TYR A 29 14.95 9.92 -13.63
N ALA A 30 15.79 10.77 -14.19
CA ALA A 30 15.37 11.99 -14.85
C ALA A 30 14.89 11.68 -16.28
N LYS A 31 14.17 12.61 -16.91
CA LYS A 31 13.66 12.46 -18.29
C LYS A 31 14.74 12.19 -19.33
N ASN A 32 15.99 12.54 -19.04
CA ASN A 32 17.17 12.24 -19.85
C ASN A 32 17.84 10.91 -19.49
N GLU A 33 17.16 10.04 -18.72
CA GLU A 33 17.64 8.74 -18.23
C GLU A 33 18.83 8.80 -17.26
N GLN A 34 19.26 9.98 -16.85
CA GLN A 34 20.29 10.10 -15.82
C GLN A 34 19.73 9.73 -14.44
N LYS A 35 20.57 9.09 -13.63
CA LYS A 35 20.24 8.78 -12.24
C LYS A 35 20.57 9.98 -11.36
N VAL A 36 19.57 10.49 -10.68
CA VAL A 36 19.70 11.67 -9.83
C VAL A 36 19.06 11.41 -8.46
N HIS A 37 19.65 11.95 -7.43
CA HIS A 37 19.08 11.93 -6.07
C HIS A 37 18.35 13.23 -5.73
N ARG A 38 18.57 14.26 -6.52
CA ARG A 38 17.96 15.59 -6.41
C ARG A 38 17.56 16.07 -7.79
N ALA A 39 16.29 16.39 -7.95
CA ALA A 39 15.80 17.01 -9.16
C ALA A 39 14.51 17.78 -8.87
N SER A 40 14.20 18.74 -9.72
CA SER A 40 12.86 19.29 -9.80
C SER A 40 11.88 18.17 -10.18
N ARG A 41 10.68 18.18 -9.60
CA ARG A 41 9.63 17.22 -9.97
C ARG A 41 9.31 17.22 -11.46
N GLN A 42 9.56 18.34 -12.13
CA GLN A 42 9.32 18.48 -13.57
C GLN A 42 10.36 17.75 -14.43
N ASP A 43 11.56 17.52 -13.89
CA ASP A 43 12.67 16.87 -14.59
C ASP A 43 12.71 15.37 -14.39
N LEU A 44 11.94 14.86 -13.43
CA LEU A 44 11.86 13.43 -13.13
C LEU A 44 10.95 12.70 -14.11
N GLU A 45 11.33 11.46 -14.41
CA GLU A 45 10.51 10.55 -15.21
C GLU A 45 9.33 10.03 -14.39
N LEU A 46 8.12 10.14 -14.96
CA LEU A 46 6.90 9.58 -14.39
C LEU A 46 6.49 8.34 -15.17
N VAL A 47 6.23 7.26 -14.45
CA VAL A 47 5.72 6.00 -15.02
C VAL A 47 4.27 5.79 -14.60
N HIS A 48 3.48 5.22 -15.51
CA HIS A 48 2.11 4.82 -15.25
C HIS A 48 2.11 3.47 -14.52
N CYS A 49 1.63 3.43 -13.28
CA CYS A 49 1.65 2.25 -12.43
C CYS A 49 0.35 1.44 -12.47
N GLY A 50 -0.70 1.97 -13.08
CA GLY A 50 -2.02 1.34 -13.14
C GLY A 50 -3.14 2.28 -12.69
N SER A 51 -4.29 1.71 -12.35
CA SER A 51 -5.46 2.46 -11.87
C SER A 51 -5.74 2.14 -10.41
N ILE A 52 -6.17 3.16 -9.64
CA ILE A 52 -6.68 2.96 -8.28
C ILE A 52 -8.04 2.26 -8.27
N PHE A 53 -8.76 2.30 -9.41
CA PHE A 53 -10.04 1.62 -9.53
C PHE A 53 -9.84 0.20 -10.03
N PRO A 54 -10.50 -0.79 -9.43
CA PRO A 54 -10.42 -2.17 -9.89
C PRO A 54 -11.07 -2.32 -11.27
N LYS A 55 -10.49 -3.18 -12.11
CA LYS A 55 -11.07 -3.59 -13.39
C LYS A 55 -12.25 -4.54 -13.20
N LEU A 56 -12.18 -5.34 -12.15
CA LEU A 56 -13.20 -6.31 -11.79
C LEU A 56 -13.34 -6.38 -10.27
N SER A 57 -14.56 -6.20 -9.76
CA SER A 57 -14.86 -6.36 -8.34
C SER A 57 -16.24 -6.94 -8.16
N GLY A 58 -16.42 -7.68 -7.09
CA GLY A 58 -17.71 -8.30 -6.79
C GLY A 58 -17.67 -9.18 -5.56
N GLY A 59 -18.72 -9.96 -5.41
CA GLY A 59 -18.81 -10.98 -4.37
C GLY A 59 -19.64 -12.15 -4.86
N PHE A 60 -19.46 -13.28 -4.20
CA PHE A 60 -20.33 -14.41 -4.38
C PHE A 60 -20.64 -15.07 -3.04
N ASP A 61 -21.85 -15.56 -2.96
CA ASP A 61 -22.37 -16.25 -1.80
C ASP A 61 -22.68 -17.70 -2.17
N THR A 62 -22.39 -18.61 -1.27
CA THR A 62 -22.82 -20.00 -1.40
C THR A 62 -23.40 -20.49 -0.08
N GLN A 63 -24.45 -21.30 -0.18
CA GLN A 63 -25.06 -21.93 0.98
C GLN A 63 -25.29 -23.40 0.68
N VAL A 64 -24.83 -24.26 1.55
CA VAL A 64 -25.06 -25.70 1.49
C VAL A 64 -25.91 -26.11 2.68
N THR A 65 -27.06 -26.74 2.41
CA THR A 65 -27.97 -27.24 3.46
C THR A 65 -27.99 -28.75 3.46
N PHE A 66 -27.68 -29.32 4.61
CA PHE A 66 -27.70 -30.77 4.83
C PHE A 66 -28.94 -31.17 5.63
N LYS A 67 -29.70 -32.13 5.09
CA LYS A 67 -30.93 -32.70 5.71
C LYS A 67 -31.93 -31.64 6.22
N LYS A 68 -31.94 -30.42 5.65
CA LYS A 68 -32.77 -29.30 6.07
C LYS A 68 -32.55 -28.84 7.52
N VAL A 69 -31.53 -29.36 8.18
CA VAL A 69 -31.24 -29.10 9.60
C VAL A 69 -30.00 -28.25 9.78
N LEU A 70 -28.96 -28.54 9.01
CA LEU A 70 -27.67 -27.86 9.10
C LEU A 70 -27.39 -27.08 7.81
N SER A 71 -27.08 -25.81 7.93
CA SER A 71 -26.72 -24.96 6.79
C SER A 71 -25.38 -24.30 7.01
N LEU A 72 -24.48 -24.42 6.01
CA LEU A 72 -23.22 -23.70 5.95
C LEU A 72 -23.34 -22.61 4.89
N SER A 73 -23.09 -21.37 5.28
CA SER A 73 -23.08 -20.21 4.38
C SER A 73 -21.68 -19.61 4.32
N LEU A 74 -21.20 -19.35 3.10
CA LEU A 74 -19.92 -18.69 2.83
C LEU A 74 -20.16 -17.47 1.97
N ASN A 75 -19.56 -16.33 2.36
CA ASN A 75 -19.62 -15.09 1.61
C ASN A 75 -18.20 -14.62 1.27
N PHE A 76 -17.96 -14.41 -0.02
CA PHE A 76 -16.68 -13.95 -0.55
C PHE A 76 -16.80 -12.57 -1.19
N ALA A 77 -15.72 -11.81 -1.13
CA ALA A 77 -15.56 -10.59 -1.92
C ALA A 77 -14.19 -10.61 -2.60
N TYR A 78 -14.14 -10.06 -3.80
CA TYR A 78 -12.90 -9.96 -4.56
C TYR A 78 -12.78 -8.60 -5.24
N SER A 79 -11.54 -8.20 -5.49
CA SER A 79 -11.18 -7.02 -6.26
C SER A 79 -9.90 -7.32 -7.03
N MET A 80 -9.85 -6.96 -8.31
CA MET A 80 -8.74 -7.27 -9.21
C MET A 80 -8.44 -6.11 -10.14
N GLY A 81 -7.14 -5.92 -10.45
CA GLY A 81 -6.65 -4.96 -11.42
C GLY A 81 -6.55 -3.53 -10.91
N SER A 82 -6.51 -3.35 -9.59
CA SER A 82 -6.22 -2.07 -8.97
C SER A 82 -4.81 -2.03 -8.38
N VAL A 83 -4.30 -0.79 -8.21
CA VAL A 83 -3.04 -0.54 -7.51
C VAL A 83 -3.27 0.43 -6.35
N SER A 84 -2.43 0.31 -5.34
CA SER A 84 -2.44 1.20 -4.19
C SER A 84 -1.04 1.62 -3.83
N ARG A 85 -0.90 2.84 -3.33
CA ARG A 85 0.36 3.30 -2.77
C ARG A 85 0.54 2.70 -1.37
N LEU A 86 1.73 2.15 -1.12
CA LEU A 86 2.10 1.68 0.21
C LEU A 86 2.15 2.86 1.21
N PRO A 87 1.95 2.60 2.49
CA PRO A 87 2.15 3.61 3.53
C PRO A 87 3.51 4.29 3.37
N LYS A 88 3.59 5.57 3.73
CA LYS A 88 4.84 6.31 3.63
C LYS A 88 5.92 5.63 4.46
N PHE A 89 7.10 5.48 3.87
CA PHE A 89 8.26 4.95 4.58
C PHE A 89 8.86 6.02 5.51
N TYR A 90 8.90 7.27 5.03
CA TYR A 90 9.26 8.46 5.80
C TYR A 90 8.08 9.41 5.84
N ASP A 91 7.54 9.70 7.01
CA ASP A 91 6.42 10.63 7.15
C ASP A 91 6.85 12.03 7.62
N SER A 92 7.94 12.13 8.34
CA SER A 92 8.50 13.39 8.86
C SER A 92 10.00 13.49 8.59
N TYR A 93 10.55 14.69 8.79
CA TYR A 93 11.99 14.96 8.69
C TYR A 93 12.79 14.36 9.85
N THR A 94 12.12 13.84 10.87
CA THR A 94 12.74 13.23 12.05
C THR A 94 12.06 11.89 12.33
N ILE A 95 12.88 10.88 12.65
CA ILE A 95 12.39 9.63 13.21
C ILE A 95 11.99 9.90 14.65
N ASP A 96 10.70 9.80 14.93
CA ASP A 96 10.22 9.86 16.31
C ASP A 96 10.53 8.52 17.02
N PRO A 97 11.40 8.52 18.04
CA PRO A 97 11.76 7.30 18.76
C PRO A 97 10.59 6.66 19.52
N LEU A 98 9.47 7.36 19.68
CA LEU A 98 8.25 6.86 20.32
C LEU A 98 7.27 6.22 19.34
N THR A 99 7.55 6.29 18.02
CA THR A 99 6.69 5.72 16.99
C THR A 99 7.20 4.34 16.58
N ASN A 100 6.33 3.34 16.53
CA ASN A 100 6.66 2.04 15.98
C ASN A 100 6.92 2.16 14.47
N LEU A 101 8.08 1.67 14.06
CA LEU A 101 8.50 1.61 12.66
C LEU A 101 8.12 0.24 12.07
N SER A 102 7.92 0.21 10.74
CA SER A 102 7.66 -1.05 10.05
C SER A 102 8.91 -1.93 9.94
N ASP A 103 8.73 -3.22 9.69
CA ASP A 103 9.84 -4.18 9.49
C ASP A 103 10.75 -3.80 8.32
N GLU A 104 10.28 -2.96 7.41
CA GLU A 104 11.06 -2.45 6.28
C GLU A 104 12.32 -1.70 6.76
N TRP A 105 12.27 -1.04 7.92
CA TRP A 105 13.38 -0.30 8.51
C TRP A 105 14.57 -1.19 8.88
N LEU A 106 14.34 -2.46 9.17
CA LEU A 106 15.41 -3.43 9.43
C LEU A 106 16.23 -3.74 8.17
N LYS A 107 15.66 -3.48 6.98
CA LYS A 107 16.23 -3.76 5.67
C LYS A 107 16.86 -2.53 5.02
N CYS A 108 16.93 -1.39 5.73
CA CYS A 108 17.57 -0.18 5.24
C CYS A 108 19.03 -0.42 4.86
N TRP A 109 19.51 0.36 3.89
CA TRP A 109 20.91 0.41 3.51
C TRP A 109 21.77 0.81 4.72
N LYS A 110 22.90 0.13 4.92
CA LYS A 110 23.84 0.36 6.04
C LYS A 110 25.24 0.65 5.56
N GLN A 111 25.66 0.05 4.45
CA GLN A 111 27.00 0.17 3.91
C GLN A 111 27.04 -0.09 2.40
N ALA A 112 28.11 0.36 1.77
CA ALA A 112 28.37 0.07 0.36
C ALA A 112 28.38 -1.44 0.08
N GLY A 113 27.68 -1.83 -0.98
CA GLY A 113 27.48 -3.24 -1.36
C GLY A 113 26.17 -3.86 -0.86
N ASP A 114 25.44 -3.20 0.01
CA ASP A 114 24.12 -3.67 0.43
C ASP A 114 23.13 -3.66 -0.73
N ASN A 115 22.57 -4.83 -1.03
CA ASN A 115 21.55 -4.98 -2.06
C ASN A 115 20.16 -4.80 -1.44
N THR A 116 19.76 -3.56 -1.28
CA THR A 116 18.45 -3.18 -0.72
C THR A 116 17.77 -2.11 -1.56
N ILE A 117 16.45 -2.08 -1.47
CA ILE A 117 15.60 -1.03 -2.08
C ILE A 117 15.25 0.05 -1.07
N TYR A 118 15.55 -0.15 0.22
CA TYR A 118 15.21 0.77 1.30
C TYR A 118 16.38 1.70 1.58
N PRO A 119 16.16 3.03 1.50
CA PRO A 119 17.23 4.00 1.70
C PRO A 119 17.77 4.00 3.12
N ALA A 120 18.96 4.58 3.30
CA ALA A 120 19.55 4.77 4.62
C ALA A 120 18.63 5.58 5.53
N PRO A 121 18.54 5.26 6.83
CA PRO A 121 17.93 6.14 7.80
C PRO A 121 18.69 7.47 7.88
N TYR A 122 17.99 8.57 8.00
CA TYR A 122 18.62 9.88 8.17
C TYR A 122 17.94 10.66 9.31
N ASN A 123 18.67 11.58 9.91
CA ASN A 123 18.11 12.58 10.79
C ASN A 123 18.00 13.96 10.08
N SER A 124 17.25 14.88 10.67
CA SER A 124 17.04 16.19 10.10
C SER A 124 18.32 17.01 9.94
N THR A 125 19.29 16.82 10.83
CA THR A 125 20.59 17.53 10.80
C THR A 125 21.42 17.08 9.61
N ASP A 126 21.54 15.77 9.39
CA ASP A 126 22.28 15.21 8.26
C ASP A 126 21.65 15.63 6.93
N MET A 127 20.31 15.63 6.87
CA MET A 127 19.60 16.08 5.69
C MET A 127 19.82 17.56 5.40
N ASN A 128 19.77 18.41 6.42
CA ASN A 128 20.02 19.84 6.26
C ASN A 128 21.47 20.11 5.83
N ASN A 129 22.44 19.42 6.41
CA ASN A 129 23.84 19.52 6.01
C ASN A 129 24.03 19.07 4.55
N TYR A 130 23.43 17.96 4.17
CA TYR A 130 23.46 17.45 2.80
C TYR A 130 22.80 18.41 1.81
N LEU A 131 21.63 18.96 2.14
CA LEU A 131 20.94 19.93 1.30
C LEU A 131 21.62 21.31 1.25
N GLY A 132 22.35 21.68 2.30
CA GLY A 132 23.04 22.96 2.42
C GLY A 132 24.44 23.00 1.82
N THR A 133 25.11 21.87 1.65
CA THR A 133 26.49 21.80 1.16
C THR A 133 26.62 21.84 -0.37
N GLU A 134 25.57 21.53 -1.10
CA GLU A 134 25.58 21.64 -2.55
C GLU A 134 25.00 22.99 -3.00
N THR A 135 25.87 23.81 -3.60
CA THR A 135 25.57 25.13 -4.15
C THR A 135 24.37 25.07 -5.09
N GLY A 136 23.27 25.72 -4.73
CA GLY A 136 22.10 25.89 -5.61
C GLY A 136 20.77 25.34 -5.08
N SER A 137 20.74 24.80 -3.88
CA SER A 137 19.49 24.30 -3.31
C SER A 137 18.94 25.22 -2.25
N VAL A 138 18.29 26.26 -2.65
CA VAL A 138 17.41 26.98 -1.75
C VAL A 138 16.08 26.23 -1.71
N TYR A 139 15.72 25.80 -0.52
CA TYR A 139 14.35 25.41 -0.19
C TYR A 139 13.49 26.67 -0.29
N ASP A 140 12.98 26.97 -1.44
CA ASP A 140 11.89 27.92 -1.52
C ASP A 140 10.57 27.15 -1.49
N ILE A 141 10.02 27.06 -0.29
CA ILE A 141 8.70 26.48 -0.05
C ILE A 141 7.60 27.42 -0.57
N SER A 142 7.93 28.69 -0.81
CA SER A 142 6.95 29.72 -1.08
C SER A 142 6.51 29.83 -2.54
N GLU A 143 7.31 29.37 -3.49
CA GLU A 143 6.99 29.58 -4.92
C GLU A 143 6.72 28.32 -5.76
N GLY A 144 6.74 27.14 -5.20
CA GLY A 144 6.16 25.93 -5.86
C GLY A 144 6.78 25.47 -7.19
N ILE A 145 7.80 26.12 -7.74
CA ILE A 145 8.18 25.93 -9.15
C ILE A 145 9.66 25.62 -9.38
N SER A 146 10.60 25.85 -8.45
CA SER A 146 12.02 25.65 -8.73
C SER A 146 12.86 25.02 -7.61
N GLY A 147 12.27 24.37 -6.64
CA GLY A 147 12.99 23.70 -5.56
C GLY A 147 13.28 22.22 -5.87
N TYR A 148 14.46 21.75 -5.56
CA TYR A 148 14.74 20.31 -5.54
C TYR A 148 13.88 19.64 -4.47
N SER A 149 13.22 18.54 -4.82
CA SER A 149 12.43 17.79 -3.88
C SER A 149 13.32 16.93 -2.98
N ASN A 150 12.96 16.82 -1.71
CA ASN A 150 13.60 15.90 -0.77
C ASN A 150 13.54 14.46 -1.33
N PRO A 151 14.68 13.74 -1.44
CA PRO A 151 14.74 12.41 -2.03
C PRO A 151 13.87 11.38 -1.31
N TYR A 152 13.66 11.50 -0.01
CA TYR A 152 12.81 10.59 0.76
C TYR A 152 11.30 10.84 0.52
N ARG A 153 10.91 12.08 0.23
CA ARG A 153 9.54 12.34 -0.25
C ARG A 153 9.32 11.76 -1.64
N LEU A 154 10.32 11.90 -2.52
CA LEU A 154 10.28 11.28 -3.84
C LEU A 154 10.21 9.76 -3.75
N TYR A 155 10.93 9.15 -2.79
CA TYR A 155 10.87 7.72 -2.53
C TYR A 155 9.46 7.26 -2.17
N ASN A 156 8.77 7.99 -1.30
CA ASN A 156 7.37 7.69 -0.97
C ASN A 156 6.44 7.79 -2.20
N ASP A 157 6.78 8.66 -3.14
CA ASP A 157 6.01 8.89 -4.37
C ASP A 157 6.53 8.10 -5.58
N SER A 158 7.49 7.18 -5.38
CA SER A 158 8.09 6.36 -6.44
C SER A 158 7.27 5.11 -6.78
N ASP A 159 7.57 4.50 -7.91
CA ASP A 159 6.94 3.29 -8.44
C ASP A 159 7.15 2.07 -7.54
N ILE A 160 8.29 2.00 -6.86
CA ILE A 160 8.59 0.93 -5.90
C ILE A 160 7.68 0.95 -4.67
N ARG A 161 7.01 2.06 -4.41
CA ARG A 161 6.00 2.22 -3.34
C ARG A 161 4.57 2.04 -3.85
N VAL A 162 4.40 1.48 -5.05
CA VAL A 162 3.10 1.12 -5.62
C VAL A 162 2.99 -0.40 -5.68
N ALA A 163 1.96 -0.94 -5.04
CA ALA A 163 1.68 -2.37 -5.01
C ALA A 163 0.33 -2.68 -5.67
N LYS A 164 0.18 -3.92 -6.14
CA LYS A 164 -1.13 -4.43 -6.54
C LYS A 164 -2.05 -4.48 -5.32
N ALA A 165 -3.29 -4.06 -5.50
CA ALA A 165 -4.32 -4.08 -4.46
C ALA A 165 -5.40 -5.14 -4.74
N ASP A 166 -5.00 -6.21 -5.43
CA ASP A 166 -5.87 -7.34 -5.73
C ASP A 166 -6.12 -8.15 -4.45
N PHE A 167 -7.35 -8.58 -4.24
CA PHE A 167 -7.64 -9.44 -3.10
C PHE A 167 -8.83 -10.37 -3.35
N LEU A 168 -8.79 -11.50 -2.64
CA LEU A 168 -9.92 -12.39 -2.40
C LEU A 168 -10.11 -12.52 -0.89
N LYS A 169 -11.28 -12.13 -0.40
CA LYS A 169 -11.60 -12.11 1.03
C LYS A 169 -12.77 -13.01 1.36
N LEU A 170 -12.59 -13.92 2.33
CA LEU A 170 -13.71 -14.65 2.96
C LEU A 170 -14.31 -13.77 4.05
N LYS A 171 -15.42 -13.10 3.69
CA LYS A 171 -16.07 -12.11 4.56
C LYS A 171 -16.82 -12.75 5.70
N MET A 172 -17.50 -13.88 5.43
CA MET A 172 -18.32 -14.54 6.44
C MET A 172 -18.36 -16.04 6.22
N VAL A 173 -18.27 -16.77 7.31
CA VAL A 173 -18.63 -18.18 7.41
C VAL A 173 -19.71 -18.28 8.48
N ALA A 174 -20.85 -18.85 8.16
CA ALA A 174 -21.92 -19.05 9.12
C ALA A 174 -22.40 -20.51 9.10
N LEU A 175 -22.49 -21.10 10.25
CA LEU A 175 -23.08 -22.43 10.49
C LEU A 175 -24.41 -22.22 11.22
N SER A 176 -25.50 -22.68 10.61
CA SER A 176 -26.84 -22.56 11.18
C SER A 176 -27.44 -23.95 11.40
N TYR A 177 -27.99 -24.14 12.57
CA TYR A 177 -28.66 -25.38 12.98
C TYR A 177 -30.13 -25.10 13.29
N SER A 178 -31.02 -25.67 12.48
CA SER A 178 -32.47 -25.63 12.73
C SER A 178 -32.83 -26.76 13.67
N VAL A 179 -33.34 -26.41 14.83
CA VAL A 179 -33.70 -27.41 15.86
C VAL A 179 -34.92 -28.25 15.35
N PRO A 180 -34.82 -29.60 15.40
CA PRO A 180 -35.92 -30.48 14.95
C PRO A 180 -37.17 -30.34 15.79
N GLN A 181 -38.34 -30.60 15.16
CA GLN A 181 -39.64 -30.41 15.80
C GLN A 181 -39.81 -31.17 17.10
N ASN A 182 -39.29 -32.39 17.20
CA ASN A 182 -39.38 -33.21 18.42
C ASN A 182 -38.76 -32.50 19.66
N VAL A 183 -37.75 -31.71 19.47
CA VAL A 183 -37.12 -30.90 20.55
C VAL A 183 -37.91 -29.64 20.82
N LEU A 184 -38.45 -29.01 19.78
CA LEU A 184 -39.26 -27.80 19.87
C LEU A 184 -40.55 -28.03 20.65
N ASP A 185 -41.23 -29.17 20.40
CA ASP A 185 -42.44 -29.60 21.09
C ASP A 185 -42.18 -29.76 22.60
N PHE A 186 -41.05 -30.34 22.96
CA PHE A 186 -40.62 -30.45 24.36
C PHE A 186 -40.41 -29.12 25.02
N LEU A 187 -39.83 -28.13 24.26
CA LEU A 187 -39.52 -26.79 24.75
C LEU A 187 -40.71 -25.83 24.65
N HIS A 188 -41.85 -26.26 24.08
CA HIS A 188 -43.04 -25.46 23.81
C HIS A 188 -42.71 -24.21 22.97
N VAL A 189 -41.82 -24.33 21.99
CA VAL A 189 -41.36 -23.23 21.10
C VAL A 189 -41.72 -23.61 19.65
N SER A 190 -42.26 -22.66 18.86
CA SER A 190 -42.67 -22.86 17.49
C SER A 190 -41.54 -23.08 16.49
N SER A 191 -40.39 -22.40 16.72
CA SER A 191 -39.16 -22.53 15.90
C SER A 191 -37.93 -22.07 16.66
N MET A 192 -36.81 -22.73 16.41
CA MET A 192 -35.51 -22.29 16.99
C MET A 192 -34.40 -22.54 15.99
N LEU A 193 -33.61 -21.49 15.77
CA LEU A 193 -32.43 -21.51 14.92
C LEU A 193 -31.22 -21.08 15.75
N VAL A 194 -30.20 -21.93 15.80
CA VAL A 194 -28.91 -21.59 16.39
C VAL A 194 -27.94 -21.26 15.26
N ARG A 195 -27.36 -20.08 15.29
CA ARG A 195 -26.40 -19.63 14.28
C ARG A 195 -25.09 -19.22 14.93
N PHE A 196 -24.01 -19.82 14.44
CA PHE A 196 -22.65 -19.42 14.74
C PHE A 196 -22.04 -18.81 13.48
N GLN A 197 -21.49 -17.60 13.60
CA GLN A 197 -20.84 -16.94 12.45
C GLN A 197 -19.51 -16.30 12.83
N VAL A 198 -18.59 -16.36 11.89
CA VAL A 198 -17.27 -15.71 11.97
C VAL A 198 -17.14 -14.78 10.76
N MET A 199 -16.65 -13.58 11.01
CA MET A 199 -16.43 -12.58 9.96
C MET A 199 -14.95 -12.29 9.79
N ASN A 200 -14.58 -11.92 8.54
CA ASN A 200 -13.22 -11.50 8.18
C ASN A 200 -12.15 -12.57 8.49
N LEU A 201 -12.42 -13.82 8.14
CA LEU A 201 -11.57 -14.96 8.48
C LEU A 201 -10.18 -14.85 7.85
N PHE A 202 -10.12 -14.56 6.55
CA PHE A 202 -8.84 -14.36 5.87
C PHE A 202 -8.99 -13.49 4.63
N THR A 203 -7.86 -12.92 4.19
CA THR A 203 -7.71 -12.21 2.93
C THR A 203 -6.45 -12.73 2.25
N ILE A 204 -6.55 -13.05 0.96
CA ILE A 204 -5.42 -13.33 0.07
C ILE A 204 -5.25 -12.07 -0.77
N ALA A 205 -4.06 -11.45 -0.74
CA ALA A 205 -3.72 -10.24 -1.47
C ALA A 205 -2.40 -10.44 -2.24
#